data_08e85e4cc331ff7ae3792df143ef29d6
#
_entry.id   08e85e4cc331ff7ae3792df143ef29d6
#
_cell.length_a   1.000
_cell.length_b   1.000
_cell.length_c   1.000
_cell.angle_alpha   90.00
_cell.angle_beta   90.00
_cell.angle_gamma   90.00
#
_symmetry.space_group_name_H-M   'P 1'
#
loop_
_entity.id
_entity.type
_entity.pdbx_description
1 polymer ?
#
loop_
_entity_poly.entity_id
_entity_poly.type
_entity_poly.pdbx_seq_one_letter_code
_entity_poly.pdbx_strand_id
1 'polypeptide(L)'
;MYQKYSIGTMAKLMGISAEAIRYYESRNIISPVRDPETGYRYYNTWDFHMLLRARHYQNYGFSLEEIAELFRSHELAEIREKMVDQEEMIQQEIIRQMNLLKRIRQSQQVLQDAKDSVGKFRIEERPGIYRMNTQKNYTLLKLPTPMWCVEP
;
A
#
# COMPACT_ATOMS: atom_id res chain seq x y z
N MET A 1 -33.33 25.77 0.32
CA MET A 1 -33.52 24.98 -0.90
C MET A 1 -32.24 24.18 -1.15
N TYR A 2 -32.28 22.85 -0.94
CA TYR A 2 -31.08 22.03 -1.12
C TYR A 2 -30.81 21.85 -2.63
N GLN A 3 -29.59 22.17 -3.06
CA GLN A 3 -29.17 22.02 -4.45
C GLN A 3 -29.08 20.52 -4.78
N LYS A 4 -29.79 20.10 -5.84
CA LYS A 4 -29.81 18.70 -6.32
C LYS A 4 -28.88 18.58 -7.51
N TYR A 5 -27.99 17.62 -7.46
CA TYR A 5 -27.05 17.30 -8.53
C TYR A 5 -27.36 15.94 -9.15
N SER A 6 -27.28 15.84 -10.47
CA SER A 6 -27.29 14.54 -11.14
C SER A 6 -25.97 13.82 -10.94
N ILE A 7 -25.94 12.49 -11.16
CA ILE A 7 -24.71 11.72 -11.10
C ILE A 7 -23.64 12.25 -12.08
N GLY A 8 -24.07 12.67 -13.28
CA GLY A 8 -23.14 13.25 -14.28
C GLY A 8 -22.54 14.57 -13.80
N THR A 9 -23.33 15.42 -13.13
CA THR A 9 -22.83 16.66 -12.54
C THR A 9 -21.84 16.37 -11.42
N MET A 10 -22.16 15.42 -10.52
CA MET A 10 -21.26 15.00 -9.45
C MET A 10 -19.96 14.42 -9.99
N ALA A 11 -20.03 13.55 -10.99
CA ALA A 11 -18.88 12.96 -11.66
C ALA A 11 -17.95 14.04 -12.22
N LYS A 12 -18.51 15.03 -12.91
CA LYS A 12 -17.78 16.16 -13.48
C LYS A 12 -17.12 17.03 -12.39
N LEU A 13 -17.86 17.37 -11.34
CA LEU A 13 -17.34 18.18 -10.22
C LEU A 13 -16.21 17.49 -9.47
N MET A 14 -16.34 16.18 -9.27
CA MET A 14 -15.36 15.35 -8.54
C MET A 14 -14.19 14.91 -9.41
N GLY A 15 -14.28 15.03 -10.74
CA GLY A 15 -13.28 14.50 -11.67
C GLY A 15 -13.15 12.97 -11.64
N ILE A 16 -14.27 12.25 -11.40
CA ILE A 16 -14.32 10.78 -11.35
C ILE A 16 -15.45 10.26 -12.23
N SER A 17 -15.46 8.94 -12.49
CA SER A 17 -16.52 8.33 -13.28
C SER A 17 -17.84 8.18 -12.49
N ALA A 18 -18.95 8.05 -13.20
CA ALA A 18 -20.23 7.75 -12.60
C ALA A 18 -20.24 6.37 -11.90
N GLU A 19 -19.46 5.40 -12.41
CA GLU A 19 -19.25 4.09 -11.79
C GLU A 19 -18.56 4.23 -10.45
N ALA A 20 -17.54 5.08 -10.34
CA ALA A 20 -16.88 5.37 -9.07
C ALA A 20 -17.87 5.94 -8.05
N ILE A 21 -18.75 6.86 -8.44
CA ILE A 21 -19.80 7.39 -7.53
C ILE A 21 -20.74 6.28 -7.07
N ARG A 22 -21.17 5.38 -7.97
CA ARG A 22 -22.02 4.22 -7.60
C ARG A 22 -21.28 3.26 -6.65
N TYR A 23 -19.97 3.16 -6.78
CA TYR A 23 -19.16 2.36 -5.87
C TYR A 23 -19.15 2.95 -4.45
N TYR A 24 -19.00 4.28 -4.31
CA TYR A 24 -19.16 4.95 -3.00
C TYR A 24 -20.57 4.79 -2.43
N GLU A 25 -21.62 4.85 -3.28
CA GLU A 25 -23.02 4.57 -2.87
C GLU A 25 -23.14 3.13 -2.35
N SER A 26 -22.57 2.14 -3.04
CA SER A 26 -22.65 0.73 -2.64
C SER A 26 -21.95 0.43 -1.31
N ARG A 27 -21.00 1.29 -0.90
CA ARG A 27 -20.31 1.22 0.39
C ARG A 27 -20.97 2.08 1.48
N ASN A 28 -22.14 2.65 1.20
CA ASN A 28 -22.87 3.53 2.10
C ASN A 28 -22.08 4.78 2.57
N ILE A 29 -21.12 5.23 1.76
CA ILE A 29 -20.37 6.47 2.00
C ILE A 29 -21.24 7.69 1.67
N ILE A 30 -22.08 7.56 0.65
CA ILE A 30 -23.08 8.55 0.24
C ILE A 30 -24.43 7.86 0.06
N SER A 31 -25.51 8.63 0.22
CA SER A 31 -26.88 8.13 0.15
C SER A 31 -27.76 9.07 -0.66
N PRO A 32 -27.70 8.98 -2.00
CA PRO A 32 -28.49 9.86 -2.86
C PRO A 32 -30.00 9.64 -2.66
N VAL A 33 -30.73 10.71 -2.77
CA VAL A 33 -32.20 10.66 -2.77
C VAL A 33 -32.66 10.18 -4.16
N ARG A 34 -33.57 9.20 -4.19
CA ARG A 34 -34.20 8.75 -5.42
C ARG A 34 -35.52 9.48 -5.63
N ASP A 35 -35.71 9.97 -6.82
CA ASP A 35 -36.97 10.53 -7.25
C ASP A 35 -38.04 9.41 -7.25
N PRO A 36 -39.19 9.60 -6.58
CA PRO A 36 -40.18 8.55 -6.43
C PRO A 36 -40.90 8.20 -7.74
N GLU A 37 -40.95 9.12 -8.71
CA GLU A 37 -41.66 8.90 -9.97
C GLU A 37 -40.75 8.34 -11.06
N THR A 38 -39.53 8.87 -11.14
CA THR A 38 -38.58 8.55 -12.23
C THR A 38 -37.49 7.58 -11.81
N GLY A 39 -37.29 7.35 -10.51
CA GLY A 39 -36.21 6.55 -9.96
C GLY A 39 -34.81 7.19 -10.11
N TYR A 40 -34.72 8.40 -10.64
CA TYR A 40 -33.45 9.11 -10.81
C TYR A 40 -32.79 9.42 -9.46
N ARG A 41 -31.47 9.30 -9.43
CA ARG A 41 -30.64 9.63 -8.27
C ARG A 41 -30.28 11.10 -8.27
N TYR A 42 -30.53 11.74 -7.15
CA TYR A 42 -30.10 13.11 -6.89
C TYR A 42 -29.19 13.16 -5.68
N TYR A 43 -28.08 13.81 -5.87
CA TYR A 43 -27.06 14.03 -4.85
C TYR A 43 -27.18 15.45 -4.33
N ASN A 44 -26.85 15.65 -3.07
CA ASN A 44 -26.87 16.96 -2.43
C ASN A 44 -25.45 17.43 -2.06
N THR A 45 -25.34 18.62 -1.49
CA THR A 45 -24.05 19.19 -1.06
C THR A 45 -23.38 18.34 0.01
N TRP A 46 -24.17 17.62 0.85
CA TRP A 46 -23.62 16.71 1.86
C TRP A 46 -22.97 15.50 1.21
N ASP A 47 -23.60 14.88 0.21
CA ASP A 47 -22.99 13.78 -0.54
C ASP A 47 -21.67 14.21 -1.21
N PHE A 48 -21.64 15.42 -1.75
CA PHE A 48 -20.40 16.00 -2.31
C PHE A 48 -19.30 16.13 -1.25
N HIS A 49 -19.65 16.66 -0.07
CA HIS A 49 -18.72 16.77 1.05
C HIS A 49 -18.21 15.40 1.51
N MET A 50 -19.08 14.40 1.61
CA MET A 50 -18.69 13.04 2.00
C MET A 50 -17.75 12.39 0.99
N LEU A 51 -17.96 12.61 -0.32
CA LEU A 51 -17.06 12.16 -1.36
C LEU A 51 -15.67 12.81 -1.24
N LEU A 52 -15.61 14.12 -0.99
CA LEU A 52 -14.33 14.81 -0.77
C LEU A 52 -13.59 14.25 0.44
N ARG A 53 -14.31 14.04 1.56
CA ARG A 53 -13.73 13.43 2.76
C ARG A 53 -13.24 12.01 2.49
N ALA A 54 -14.02 11.19 1.79
CA ALA A 54 -13.60 9.82 1.46
C ALA A 54 -12.31 9.81 0.63
N ARG A 55 -12.18 10.68 -0.37
CA ARG A 55 -10.94 10.83 -1.15
C ARG A 55 -9.77 11.29 -0.30
N HIS A 56 -10.01 12.16 0.66
CA HIS A 56 -8.98 12.60 1.59
C HIS A 56 -8.41 11.44 2.40
N TYR A 57 -9.28 10.57 2.97
CA TYR A 57 -8.85 9.38 3.68
C TYR A 57 -8.17 8.33 2.77
N GLN A 58 -8.64 8.18 1.52
CA GLN A 58 -7.95 7.34 0.55
C GLN A 58 -6.51 7.79 0.27
N ASN A 59 -6.26 9.10 0.25
CA ASN A 59 -4.90 9.63 0.11
C ASN A 59 -3.99 9.30 1.32
N TYR A 60 -4.57 8.99 2.47
CA TYR A 60 -3.84 8.46 3.62
C TYR A 60 -3.64 6.94 3.56
N GLY A 61 -4.21 6.26 2.54
CA GLY A 61 -4.07 4.83 2.33
C GLY A 61 -5.20 3.98 2.91
N PHE A 62 -6.28 4.59 3.43
CA PHE A 62 -7.45 3.84 3.87
C PHE A 62 -8.23 3.24 2.71
N SER A 63 -8.67 2.01 2.85
CA SER A 63 -9.61 1.37 1.95
C SER A 63 -11.01 2.00 2.07
N LEU A 64 -11.87 1.77 1.08
CA LEU A 64 -13.26 2.29 1.15
C LEU A 64 -14.08 1.63 2.25
N GLU A 65 -13.78 0.39 2.61
CA GLU A 65 -14.37 -0.32 3.73
C GLU A 65 -14.06 0.37 5.06
N GLU A 66 -12.79 0.65 5.31
CA GLU A 66 -12.33 1.37 6.50
C GLU A 66 -12.89 2.79 6.57
N ILE A 67 -12.98 3.48 5.42
CA ILE A 67 -13.58 4.81 5.34
C ILE A 67 -15.08 4.75 5.69
N ALA A 68 -15.81 3.75 5.19
CA ALA A 68 -17.22 3.57 5.54
C ALA A 68 -17.40 3.29 7.04
N GLU A 69 -16.47 2.57 7.67
CA GLU A 69 -16.45 2.38 9.13
C GLU A 69 -16.16 3.67 9.87
N LEU A 70 -15.12 4.42 9.46
CA LEU A 70 -14.79 5.73 10.03
C LEU A 70 -15.96 6.72 9.98
N PHE A 71 -16.76 6.67 8.89
CA PHE A 71 -17.93 7.55 8.76
C PHE A 71 -19.13 7.11 9.58
N ARG A 72 -19.20 5.84 9.96
CA ARG A 72 -20.21 5.30 10.89
C ARG A 72 -19.83 5.47 12.35
N SER A 73 -18.54 5.52 12.64
CA SER A 73 -18.08 5.80 14.00
C SER A 73 -18.43 7.22 14.41
N HIS A 74 -19.04 7.35 15.59
CA HIS A 74 -19.36 8.63 16.22
C HIS A 74 -18.34 9.02 17.29
N GLU A 75 -17.35 8.16 17.57
CA GLU A 75 -16.35 8.38 18.61
C GLU A 75 -15.03 8.87 18.00
N LEU A 76 -14.63 10.06 18.41
CA LEU A 76 -13.34 10.64 17.99
C LEU A 76 -12.15 9.80 18.41
N ALA A 77 -12.28 9.03 19.51
CA ALA A 77 -11.24 8.14 19.98
C ALA A 77 -10.93 7.03 18.98
N GLU A 78 -11.95 6.37 18.41
CA GLU A 78 -11.79 5.32 17.41
C GLU A 78 -11.17 5.86 16.11
N ILE A 79 -11.60 7.05 15.68
CA ILE A 79 -11.02 7.68 14.48
C ILE A 79 -9.55 7.97 14.70
N ARG A 80 -9.18 8.47 15.89
CA ARG A 80 -7.80 8.75 16.25
C ARG A 80 -6.94 7.48 16.28
N GLU A 81 -7.45 6.40 16.87
CA GLU A 81 -6.76 5.11 16.95
C GLU A 81 -6.44 4.60 15.54
N LYS A 82 -7.43 4.54 14.65
CA LYS A 82 -7.22 4.14 13.25
C LYS A 82 -6.21 5.02 12.51
N MET A 83 -6.13 6.32 12.83
CA MET A 83 -5.11 7.20 12.26
C MET A 83 -3.70 6.87 12.76
N VAL A 84 -3.56 6.52 14.04
CA VAL A 84 -2.28 6.08 14.63
C VAL A 84 -1.82 4.77 13.99
N ASP A 85 -2.73 3.80 13.87
CA ASP A 85 -2.42 2.52 13.22
C ASP A 85 -1.95 2.72 11.77
N GLN A 86 -2.62 3.60 11.03
CA GLN A 86 -2.25 3.92 9.66
C GLN A 86 -0.89 4.60 9.56
N GLU A 87 -0.58 5.49 10.49
CA GLU A 87 0.75 6.12 10.59
C GLU A 87 1.83 5.07 10.83
N GLU A 88 1.62 4.14 11.76
CA GLU A 88 2.56 3.04 12.04
C GLU A 88 2.77 2.14 10.82
N MET A 89 1.71 1.79 10.11
CA MET A 89 1.81 0.99 8.88
C MET A 89 2.65 1.70 7.81
N ILE A 90 2.45 2.99 7.62
CA ILE A 90 3.23 3.79 6.66
C ILE A 90 4.71 3.85 7.09
N GLN A 91 4.99 4.04 8.38
CA GLN A 91 6.36 4.06 8.90
C GLN A 91 7.08 2.73 8.67
N GLN A 92 6.42 1.60 8.93
CA GLN A 92 6.96 0.27 8.67
C GLN A 92 7.23 0.04 7.18
N GLU A 93 6.33 0.47 6.30
CA GLU A 93 6.52 0.38 4.86
C GLU A 93 7.70 1.24 4.38
N ILE A 94 7.88 2.43 4.91
CA ILE A 94 9.06 3.27 4.63
C ILE A 94 10.34 2.53 5.00
N ILE A 95 10.41 1.94 6.20
CA ILE A 95 11.58 1.16 6.65
C ILE A 95 11.84 -0.03 5.71
N ARG A 96 10.79 -0.74 5.32
CA ARG A 96 10.87 -1.86 4.37
C ARG A 96 11.44 -1.42 3.03
N GLN A 97 10.95 -0.33 2.48
CA GLN A 97 11.40 0.23 1.21
C GLN A 97 12.85 0.73 1.29
N MET A 98 13.24 1.37 2.40
CA MET A 98 14.61 1.79 2.62
C MET A 98 15.60 0.59 2.65
N ASN A 99 15.22 -0.50 3.31
CA ASN A 99 16.01 -1.72 3.35
C ASN A 99 16.13 -2.37 1.95
N LEU A 100 15.06 -2.38 1.18
CA LEU A 100 15.08 -2.85 -0.20
C LEU A 100 16.01 -2.01 -1.07
N LEU A 101 15.91 -0.70 -0.97
CA LEU A 101 16.77 0.24 -1.68
C LEU A 101 18.25 0.03 -1.33
N LYS A 102 18.57 -0.19 -0.04
CA LYS A 102 19.93 -0.52 0.42
C LYS A 102 20.44 -1.80 -0.24
N ARG A 103 19.64 -2.87 -0.29
CA ARG A 103 19.99 -4.14 -0.95
C ARG A 103 20.25 -3.96 -2.44
N ILE A 104 19.43 -3.19 -3.14
CA ILE A 104 19.61 -2.90 -4.56
C ILE A 104 20.94 -2.17 -4.79
N ARG A 105 21.24 -1.16 -3.97
CA ARG A 105 22.53 -0.43 -4.07
C ARG A 105 23.73 -1.34 -3.81
N GLN A 106 23.63 -2.22 -2.82
CA GLN A 106 24.70 -3.21 -2.55
C GLN A 106 24.91 -4.16 -3.75
N SER A 107 23.80 -4.64 -4.36
CA SER A 107 23.89 -5.49 -5.55
C SER A 107 24.51 -4.75 -6.75
N GLN A 108 24.15 -3.49 -6.95
CA GLN A 108 24.76 -2.65 -7.98
C GLN A 108 26.28 -2.49 -7.76
N GLN A 109 26.70 -2.26 -6.50
CA GLN A 109 28.12 -2.15 -6.17
C GLN A 109 28.86 -3.46 -6.47
N VAL A 110 28.30 -4.61 -6.06
CA VAL A 110 28.90 -5.93 -6.35
C VAL A 110 29.06 -6.15 -7.87
N LEU A 111 28.07 -5.78 -8.66
CA LEU A 111 28.14 -5.88 -10.13
C LEU A 111 29.21 -4.96 -10.72
N GLN A 112 29.33 -3.74 -10.19
CA GLN A 112 30.36 -2.81 -10.62
C GLN A 112 31.77 -3.35 -10.24
N ASP A 113 31.96 -3.80 -9.00
CA ASP A 113 33.22 -4.37 -8.52
C ASP A 113 33.61 -5.61 -9.34
N ALA A 114 32.63 -6.46 -9.68
CA ALA A 114 32.86 -7.62 -10.55
C ALA A 114 33.33 -7.18 -11.95
N LYS A 115 32.69 -6.16 -12.54
CA LYS A 115 33.12 -5.61 -13.83
C LYS A 115 34.52 -5.05 -13.78
N ASP A 116 34.88 -4.31 -12.74
CA ASP A 116 36.17 -3.66 -12.58
C ASP A 116 37.29 -4.65 -12.23
N SER A 117 36.91 -5.84 -11.74
CA SER A 117 37.81 -6.92 -11.35
C SER A 117 38.09 -7.93 -12.47
N VAL A 118 37.41 -7.80 -13.63
CA VAL A 118 37.67 -8.71 -14.78
C VAL A 118 39.15 -8.67 -15.18
N GLY A 119 39.79 -9.85 -15.16
CA GLY A 119 41.21 -10.00 -15.47
C GLY A 119 42.17 -9.58 -14.34
N LYS A 120 41.67 -9.23 -13.15
CA LYS A 120 42.47 -8.92 -11.97
C LYS A 120 42.26 -9.98 -10.90
N PHE A 121 43.35 -10.46 -10.29
CA PHE A 121 43.27 -11.37 -9.14
C PHE A 121 43.57 -10.59 -7.86
N ARG A 122 42.69 -10.74 -6.86
CA ARG A 122 42.85 -10.13 -5.54
C ARG A 122 42.53 -11.17 -4.48
N ILE A 123 43.44 -11.31 -3.52
CA ILE A 123 43.26 -12.17 -2.36
C ILE A 123 42.75 -11.27 -1.22
N GLU A 124 41.57 -11.57 -0.68
CA GLU A 124 41.01 -10.86 0.45
C GLU A 124 40.73 -11.83 1.59
N GLU A 125 41.14 -11.43 2.79
CA GLU A 125 40.67 -12.08 4.00
C GLU A 125 39.21 -11.68 4.27
N ARG A 126 38.31 -12.65 4.43
CA ARG A 126 36.93 -12.43 4.80
C ARG A 126 36.63 -12.98 6.18
N PRO A 127 35.82 -12.29 6.97
CA PRO A 127 35.35 -12.86 8.25
C PRO A 127 34.56 -14.14 7.97
N GLY A 128 34.64 -15.08 8.93
CA GLY A 128 33.93 -16.36 8.82
C GLY A 128 32.45 -16.21 8.49
N ILE A 129 31.96 -17.02 7.55
CA ILE A 129 30.58 -17.02 7.12
C ILE A 129 29.82 -18.06 7.96
N TYR A 130 28.88 -17.61 8.79
CA TYR A 130 27.95 -18.49 9.49
C TYR A 130 26.76 -18.81 8.57
N ARG A 131 26.59 -20.10 8.23
CA ARG A 131 25.44 -20.57 7.47
C ARG A 131 24.36 -21.06 8.45
N MET A 132 23.22 -20.40 8.51
CA MET A 132 22.05 -20.94 9.17
C MET A 132 21.26 -21.84 8.21
N ASN A 133 21.18 -23.14 8.52
CA ASN A 133 20.31 -24.07 7.81
C ASN A 133 18.89 -23.97 8.37
N THR A 134 18.01 -23.33 7.61
CA THR A 134 16.58 -23.19 7.99
C THR A 134 15.70 -24.31 7.48
N GLN A 135 16.24 -25.27 6.69
CA GLN A 135 15.47 -26.39 6.16
C GLN A 135 15.54 -27.63 7.03
N LYS A 136 14.39 -28.13 7.48
CA LYS A 136 14.27 -29.38 8.24
C LYS A 136 14.44 -30.66 7.40
N ASN A 137 14.51 -30.59 6.07
CA ASN A 137 14.66 -31.74 5.18
C ASN A 137 16.00 -31.71 4.46
N TYR A 138 16.91 -32.57 4.91
CA TYR A 138 18.28 -32.72 4.40
C TYR A 138 18.38 -33.39 3.03
N THR A 139 17.30 -33.77 2.38
CA THR A 139 17.32 -34.57 1.14
C THR A 139 17.74 -33.79 -0.11
N LEU A 140 17.78 -32.46 -0.05
CA LEU A 140 18.17 -31.61 -1.18
C LEU A 140 19.61 -31.07 -1.12
N LEU A 141 20.41 -31.42 -0.12
CA LEU A 141 21.75 -30.88 0.10
C LEU A 141 22.88 -31.86 -0.26
N LYS A 142 22.67 -32.79 -1.18
CA LYS A 142 23.76 -33.54 -1.83
C LYS A 142 24.30 -32.77 -3.05
N LEU A 143 24.54 -31.46 -2.89
CA LEU A 143 25.40 -30.74 -3.80
C LEU A 143 26.83 -30.90 -3.24
N PRO A 144 27.81 -31.32 -4.06
CA PRO A 144 29.17 -31.41 -3.60
C PRO A 144 29.64 -30.02 -3.12
N THR A 145 30.09 -29.95 -1.90
CA THR A 145 30.76 -28.77 -1.34
C THR A 145 31.89 -28.37 -2.31
N PRO A 146 31.91 -27.12 -2.79
CA PRO A 146 33.04 -26.66 -3.58
C PRO A 146 34.34 -26.83 -2.75
N MET A 147 35.38 -27.33 -3.38
CA MET A 147 36.67 -27.75 -2.78
C MET A 147 37.47 -26.64 -2.05
N TRP A 148 36.87 -25.48 -1.83
CA TRP A 148 37.42 -24.27 -1.20
C TRP A 148 36.74 -23.84 0.10
N CYS A 149 35.79 -24.61 0.61
CA CYS A 149 35.37 -24.47 1.99
C CYS A 149 36.29 -25.30 2.87
N VAL A 150 37.43 -24.75 3.23
CA VAL A 150 38.27 -25.31 4.29
C VAL A 150 37.56 -24.99 5.58
N GLU A 151 37.12 -26.01 6.31
CA GLU A 151 36.74 -25.89 7.69
C GLU A 151 37.95 -25.50 8.54
N PRO A 152 37.78 -24.64 9.57
CA PRO A 152 38.83 -24.29 10.49
C PRO A 152 39.23 -25.47 11.37
#